data_13251ac76e7aa5bf1548fae9d534828f
#
_entry.id   13251ac76e7aa5bf1548fae9d534828f
#
_cell.length_a   1.000
_cell.length_b   1.000
_cell.length_c   1.000
_cell.angle_alpha   90.00
_cell.angle_beta   90.00
_cell.angle_gamma   90.00
#
_symmetry.space_group_name_H-M   'P 1'
#
loop_
_entity.id
_entity.type
_entity.pdbx_description
1 polymer ?
#
loop_
_entity_poly.entity_id
_entity_poly.type
_entity_poly.pdbx_seq_one_letter_code
_entity_poly.pdbx_strand_id
1 'polypeptide(L)'
;MNDAGKIMQRTDVLAKISDEPGKITRTFASPAMRRANALVGKWMRAAGMKTRVDAIGNLIGHYAGANPDAKILLLGSHLDTVRNAGKFDGPLGVLLAIACVEHLRRRKIRLPFAIEVIGFSDEEGVRYQTAYLGSKVLAGSFNPKDLQRKDANGVSMADAIKCFDGDPAKIKSARLNPKNLLGYVEAHIEQGPVLESKNLAVGIVTAIAGQTRARVRFTGRAGHAGTTPMSLRKDALCAAAKFILSAESLARKTPGAVATVGELSVQPGASNVIPGEVGLTLDVRHGSDAVRKSVHVGLKRIAAQIARRRKLRLAVEVVHEVAAVNCSPELSQLLGQSVARRQLKIVRLPSGAGHDAAIMGKIAPAAMLFIRCKNGVSHDPAESVKTQDVKVAFDVMNDFLQSLALKYESLGGKKFAKPPANLVKPIL
;
A
#
# COMPACT_ATOMS: atom_id res chain seq x y z
N MET A 1 -0.67 30.38 -9.91
CA MET A 1 -1.05 29.17 -9.14
C MET A 1 0.25 28.62 -8.52
N ASN A 2 0.26 28.31 -7.21
CA ASN A 2 1.39 27.67 -6.55
C ASN A 2 1.47 26.16 -6.89
N ASP A 3 2.58 25.50 -6.52
CA ASP A 3 2.80 24.09 -6.89
C ASP A 3 1.72 23.15 -6.32
N ALA A 4 1.28 23.35 -5.08
CA ALA A 4 0.19 22.55 -4.47
C ALA A 4 -1.14 22.73 -5.22
N GLY A 5 -1.50 23.96 -5.57
CA GLY A 5 -2.71 24.23 -6.37
C GLY A 5 -2.65 23.56 -7.73
N LYS A 6 -1.47 23.51 -8.37
CA LYS A 6 -1.26 22.80 -9.62
C LYS A 6 -1.38 21.29 -9.47
N ILE A 7 -0.88 20.71 -8.37
CA ILE A 7 -1.05 19.28 -8.06
C ILE A 7 -2.54 18.97 -7.93
N MET A 8 -3.28 19.74 -7.13
CA MET A 8 -4.72 19.55 -6.92
C MET A 8 -5.52 19.65 -8.23
N GLN A 9 -5.23 20.67 -9.05
CA GLN A 9 -5.85 20.80 -10.37
C GLN A 9 -5.59 19.58 -11.27
N ARG A 10 -4.34 19.07 -11.28
CA ARG A 10 -4.00 17.87 -12.05
C ARG A 10 -4.72 16.63 -11.54
N THR A 11 -4.89 16.52 -10.22
CA THR A 11 -5.70 15.45 -9.61
C THR A 11 -7.14 15.52 -10.12
N ASP A 12 -7.76 16.73 -10.15
CA ASP A 12 -9.12 16.90 -10.65
C ASP A 12 -9.25 16.58 -12.15
N VAL A 13 -8.24 16.92 -12.95
CA VAL A 13 -8.23 16.60 -14.39
C VAL A 13 -8.08 15.09 -14.61
N LEU A 14 -7.19 14.42 -13.85
CA LEU A 14 -6.96 12.99 -13.96
C LEU A 14 -8.19 12.18 -13.49
N ALA A 15 -8.91 12.67 -12.47
CA ALA A 15 -10.13 12.06 -11.96
C ALA A 15 -11.25 11.95 -13.01
N LYS A 16 -11.25 12.80 -14.04
CA LYS A 16 -12.22 12.72 -15.16
C LYS A 16 -11.95 11.56 -16.13
N ILE A 17 -10.78 10.91 -16.00
CA ILE A 17 -10.42 9.76 -16.83
C ILE A 17 -10.83 8.48 -16.09
N SER A 18 -11.86 7.83 -16.59
CA SER A 18 -12.45 6.63 -15.98
C SER A 18 -12.94 5.66 -17.05
N ASP A 19 -13.05 4.39 -16.67
CA ASP A 19 -13.72 3.34 -17.47
C ASP A 19 -15.23 3.30 -17.18
N GLU A 20 -15.69 3.92 -16.08
CA GLU A 20 -17.10 3.95 -15.68
C GLU A 20 -17.62 5.40 -15.63
N PRO A 21 -18.70 5.74 -16.33
CA PRO A 21 -19.30 7.07 -16.27
C PRO A 21 -19.71 7.46 -14.83
N GLY A 22 -19.40 8.70 -14.43
CA GLY A 22 -19.78 9.24 -13.12
C GLY A 22 -19.00 8.67 -11.92
N LYS A 23 -18.04 7.78 -12.15
CA LYS A 23 -17.20 7.15 -11.13
C LYS A 23 -15.73 7.33 -11.48
N ILE A 24 -14.85 7.06 -10.54
CA ILE A 24 -13.40 6.96 -10.79
C ILE A 24 -13.02 5.50 -10.75
N THR A 25 -12.78 4.92 -11.92
CA THR A 25 -12.35 3.53 -12.09
C THR A 25 -11.32 3.46 -13.21
N ARG A 26 -10.10 3.08 -12.89
CA ARG A 26 -9.00 2.84 -13.83
C ARG A 26 -8.32 1.54 -13.48
N THR A 27 -8.71 0.46 -14.15
CA THR A 27 -8.13 -0.85 -13.88
C THR A 27 -6.92 -1.11 -14.78
N PHE A 28 -6.14 -2.12 -14.41
CA PHE A 28 -4.97 -2.55 -15.17
C PHE A 28 -5.24 -2.71 -16.67
N ALA A 29 -4.38 -2.11 -17.50
CA ALA A 29 -4.40 -2.21 -18.95
C ALA A 29 -5.78 -1.87 -19.58
N SER A 30 -6.54 -0.95 -18.95
CA SER A 30 -7.83 -0.48 -19.46
C SER A 30 -7.68 0.73 -20.40
N PRO A 31 -8.72 1.07 -21.18
CA PRO A 31 -8.73 2.29 -21.99
C PRO A 31 -8.55 3.56 -21.15
N ALA A 32 -9.14 3.65 -19.94
CA ALA A 32 -8.93 4.78 -19.07
C ALA A 32 -7.47 4.86 -18.58
N MET A 33 -6.86 3.73 -18.23
CA MET A 33 -5.45 3.70 -17.84
C MET A 33 -4.53 4.17 -18.96
N ARG A 34 -4.82 3.80 -20.22
CA ARG A 34 -4.08 4.30 -21.39
C ARG A 34 -4.15 5.83 -21.51
N ARG A 35 -5.36 6.40 -21.39
CA ARG A 35 -5.56 7.86 -21.41
C ARG A 35 -4.86 8.55 -20.24
N ALA A 36 -4.88 7.95 -19.04
CA ALA A 36 -4.19 8.45 -17.86
C ALA A 36 -2.67 8.49 -18.09
N ASN A 37 -2.07 7.39 -18.59
CA ASN A 37 -0.64 7.33 -18.91
C ASN A 37 -0.26 8.38 -19.96
N ALA A 38 -1.07 8.58 -21.00
CA ALA A 38 -0.81 9.60 -22.03
C ALA A 38 -0.80 11.01 -21.44
N LEU A 39 -1.78 11.35 -20.57
CA LEU A 39 -1.88 12.64 -19.91
C LEU A 39 -0.76 12.88 -18.91
N VAL A 40 -0.49 11.93 -18.01
CA VAL A 40 0.57 12.03 -17.02
C VAL A 40 1.94 12.08 -17.70
N GLY A 41 2.16 11.30 -18.77
CA GLY A 41 3.36 11.35 -19.58
C GLY A 41 3.58 12.72 -20.24
N LYS A 42 2.50 13.41 -20.69
CA LYS A 42 2.57 14.80 -21.15
C LYS A 42 3.07 15.74 -20.04
N TRP A 43 2.59 15.58 -18.80
CA TRP A 43 3.06 16.38 -17.67
C TRP A 43 4.51 16.08 -17.30
N MET A 44 4.92 14.79 -17.33
CA MET A 44 6.32 14.41 -17.12
C MET A 44 7.25 15.03 -18.17
N ARG A 45 6.89 14.99 -19.45
CA ARG A 45 7.67 15.65 -20.53
C ARG A 45 7.73 17.17 -20.35
N ALA A 46 6.61 17.78 -19.97
CA ALA A 46 6.57 19.21 -19.65
C ALA A 46 7.46 19.56 -18.44
N ALA A 47 7.66 18.64 -17.50
CA ALA A 47 8.61 18.76 -16.39
C ALA A 47 10.08 18.54 -16.82
N GLY A 48 10.35 18.20 -18.09
CA GLY A 48 11.71 17.97 -18.63
C GLY A 48 12.22 16.55 -18.49
N MET A 49 11.33 15.60 -18.25
CA MET A 49 11.65 14.17 -18.22
C MET A 49 11.59 13.53 -19.59
N LYS A 50 12.46 12.56 -19.88
CA LYS A 50 12.27 11.60 -20.97
C LYS A 50 11.32 10.51 -20.49
N THR A 51 10.26 10.22 -21.26
CA THR A 51 9.23 9.25 -20.82
C THR A 51 9.27 7.96 -21.63
N ARG A 52 8.99 6.83 -20.98
CA ARG A 52 8.75 5.53 -21.59
C ARG A 52 7.61 4.81 -20.86
N VAL A 53 6.97 3.90 -21.56
CA VAL A 53 6.06 2.91 -20.97
C VAL A 53 6.77 1.56 -21.09
N ASP A 54 6.83 0.80 -19.99
CA ASP A 54 7.49 -0.51 -20.01
C ASP A 54 6.53 -1.63 -20.47
N ALA A 55 7.06 -2.86 -20.51
CA ALA A 55 6.36 -4.03 -21.04
C ALA A 55 5.05 -4.40 -20.30
N ILE A 56 4.87 -3.97 -19.02
CA ILE A 56 3.66 -4.20 -18.22
C ILE A 56 2.75 -2.96 -18.16
N GLY A 57 3.18 -1.83 -18.73
CA GLY A 57 2.39 -0.61 -18.77
C GLY A 57 2.75 0.42 -17.68
N ASN A 58 3.84 0.24 -16.91
CA ASN A 58 4.34 1.29 -16.03
C ASN A 58 4.77 2.50 -16.85
N LEU A 59 4.31 3.69 -16.45
CA LEU A 59 4.77 4.95 -17.02
C LEU A 59 5.99 5.45 -16.23
N ILE A 60 7.12 5.64 -16.92
CA ILE A 60 8.39 6.02 -16.30
C ILE A 60 8.91 7.30 -16.95
N GLY A 61 9.15 8.33 -16.13
CA GLY A 61 9.75 9.59 -16.52
C GLY A 61 11.15 9.75 -15.94
N HIS A 62 12.18 9.87 -16.78
CA HIS A 62 13.58 10.01 -16.38
C HIS A 62 14.03 11.47 -16.44
N TYR A 63 14.50 12.01 -15.32
CA TYR A 63 15.17 13.31 -15.18
C TYR A 63 16.64 13.08 -14.87
N ALA A 64 17.50 13.45 -15.81
CA ALA A 64 18.95 13.19 -15.72
C ALA A 64 19.59 13.89 -14.52
N GLY A 65 20.51 13.22 -13.86
CA GLY A 65 21.40 13.79 -12.85
C GLY A 65 22.50 14.66 -13.46
N ALA A 66 23.42 15.11 -12.61
CA ALA A 66 24.59 15.89 -13.03
C ALA A 66 25.57 15.04 -13.86
N ASN A 67 25.67 13.75 -13.57
CA ASN A 67 26.50 12.78 -14.29
C ASN A 67 25.65 11.78 -15.06
N PRO A 68 26.06 11.34 -16.27
CA PRO A 68 25.36 10.30 -17.05
C PRO A 68 25.22 8.95 -16.29
N ASP A 69 26.26 8.58 -15.53
CA ASP A 69 26.33 7.32 -14.77
C ASP A 69 25.78 7.44 -13.34
N ALA A 70 25.08 8.53 -13.05
CA ALA A 70 24.53 8.79 -11.72
C ALA A 70 23.57 7.68 -11.28
N LYS A 71 23.58 7.35 -9.97
CA LYS A 71 22.55 6.47 -9.38
C LYS A 71 21.18 7.09 -9.59
N ILE A 72 20.15 6.25 -9.50
CA ILE A 72 18.76 6.64 -9.74
C ILE A 72 18.00 6.62 -8.41
N LEU A 73 17.41 7.74 -8.04
CA LEU A 73 16.37 7.80 -7.03
C LEU A 73 15.01 7.58 -7.73
N LEU A 74 14.28 6.57 -7.28
CA LEU A 74 12.93 6.31 -7.74
C LEU A 74 11.93 7.07 -6.87
N LEU A 75 11.03 7.83 -7.48
CA LEU A 75 9.87 8.46 -6.85
C LEU A 75 8.63 7.94 -7.56
N GLY A 76 7.55 7.65 -6.84
CA GLY A 76 6.34 7.24 -7.53
C GLY A 76 5.28 6.67 -6.62
N SER A 77 4.22 6.23 -7.25
CA SER A 77 3.07 5.51 -6.72
C SER A 77 2.28 4.94 -7.90
N HIS A 78 1.09 4.42 -7.68
CA HIS A 78 0.27 3.85 -8.75
C HIS A 78 -0.65 4.87 -9.43
N LEU A 79 -1.13 4.51 -10.63
CA LEU A 79 -2.09 5.29 -11.41
C LEU A 79 -3.44 4.57 -11.58
N ASP A 80 -3.48 3.25 -11.36
CA ASP A 80 -4.73 2.49 -11.29
C ASP A 80 -5.52 2.85 -10.03
N THR A 81 -6.76 2.39 -9.97
CA THR A 81 -7.66 2.65 -8.85
C THR A 81 -8.54 1.43 -8.58
N VAL A 82 -9.06 1.31 -7.35
CA VAL A 82 -10.22 0.45 -7.11
C VAL A 82 -11.43 0.96 -7.89
N ARG A 83 -12.53 0.18 -7.92
CA ARG A 83 -13.78 0.63 -8.54
C ARG A 83 -14.42 1.72 -7.70
N ASN A 84 -14.92 2.77 -8.37
CA ASN A 84 -15.58 3.91 -7.73
C ASN A 84 -14.72 4.53 -6.61
N ALA A 85 -13.44 4.76 -6.92
CA ALA A 85 -12.43 5.24 -6.01
C ALA A 85 -12.54 6.75 -5.71
N GLY A 86 -11.70 7.21 -4.77
CA GLY A 86 -11.30 8.59 -4.65
C GLY A 86 -10.30 9.01 -5.72
N LYS A 87 -9.82 10.24 -5.67
CA LYS A 87 -8.95 10.82 -6.70
C LYS A 87 -7.50 10.99 -6.26
N PHE A 88 -7.17 10.66 -5.00
CA PHE A 88 -5.86 10.93 -4.41
C PHE A 88 -5.04 9.66 -4.19
N ASP A 89 -5.72 8.54 -3.95
CA ASP A 89 -5.11 7.24 -3.67
C ASP A 89 -4.25 6.77 -4.87
N GLY A 90 -2.92 6.76 -4.68
CA GLY A 90 -1.92 6.53 -5.70
C GLY A 90 -1.57 7.77 -6.54
N PRO A 91 -2.49 8.34 -7.35
CA PRO A 91 -2.20 9.45 -8.25
C PRO A 91 -1.58 10.67 -7.59
N LEU A 92 -1.94 11.00 -6.35
CA LEU A 92 -1.35 12.13 -5.64
C LEU A 92 0.17 11.99 -5.50
N GLY A 93 0.66 10.79 -5.18
CA GLY A 93 2.10 10.52 -5.04
C GLY A 93 2.86 10.73 -6.35
N VAL A 94 2.31 10.26 -7.46
CA VAL A 94 2.89 10.46 -8.80
C VAL A 94 2.93 11.95 -9.18
N LEU A 95 1.82 12.66 -8.97
CA LEU A 95 1.71 14.08 -9.30
C LEU A 95 2.62 14.96 -8.44
N LEU A 96 2.79 14.60 -7.16
CA LEU A 96 3.71 15.27 -6.25
C LEU A 96 5.16 15.06 -6.69
N ALA A 97 5.54 13.84 -7.09
CA ALA A 97 6.86 13.55 -7.62
C ALA A 97 7.16 14.36 -8.91
N ILE A 98 6.19 14.44 -9.83
CA ILE A 98 6.30 15.29 -11.04
C ILE A 98 6.51 16.76 -10.66
N ALA A 99 5.77 17.27 -9.67
CA ALA A 99 5.89 18.66 -9.22
C ALA A 99 7.29 18.95 -8.61
N CYS A 100 7.87 18.00 -7.89
CA CYS A 100 9.26 18.12 -7.40
C CYS A 100 10.25 18.25 -8.56
N VAL A 101 10.12 17.44 -9.61
CA VAL A 101 11.00 17.55 -10.80
C VAL A 101 10.77 18.87 -11.54
N GLU A 102 9.51 19.33 -11.68
CA GLU A 102 9.22 20.66 -12.25
C GLU A 102 9.88 21.79 -11.45
N HIS A 103 9.88 21.69 -10.13
CA HIS A 103 10.54 22.66 -9.24
C HIS A 103 12.05 22.69 -9.48
N LEU A 104 12.72 21.54 -9.53
CA LEU A 104 14.15 21.44 -9.84
C LEU A 104 14.46 22.03 -11.22
N ARG A 105 13.66 21.71 -12.24
CA ARG A 105 13.82 22.23 -13.60
C ARG A 105 13.70 23.77 -13.65
N ARG A 106 12.69 24.34 -13.02
CA ARG A 106 12.49 25.82 -12.99
C ARG A 106 13.67 26.53 -12.34
N ARG A 107 14.27 25.90 -11.32
CA ARG A 107 15.48 26.40 -10.64
C ARG A 107 16.77 26.05 -11.34
N LYS A 108 16.73 25.33 -12.47
CA LYS A 108 17.88 24.83 -13.22
C LYS A 108 18.81 23.96 -12.35
N ILE A 109 18.25 23.23 -11.36
CA ILE A 109 19.01 22.36 -10.46
C ILE A 109 19.11 20.97 -11.08
N ARG A 110 20.35 20.44 -11.15
CA ARG A 110 20.65 19.04 -11.41
C ARG A 110 21.24 18.44 -10.15
N LEU A 111 20.58 17.38 -9.65
CA LEU A 111 21.07 16.66 -8.49
C LEU A 111 22.23 15.74 -8.87
N PRO A 112 23.11 15.33 -7.94
CA PRO A 112 24.21 14.41 -8.22
C PRO A 112 23.73 13.00 -8.58
N PHE A 113 22.43 12.72 -8.51
CA PHE A 113 21.77 11.49 -8.93
C PHE A 113 20.62 11.81 -9.90
N ALA A 114 20.24 10.82 -10.71
CA ALA A 114 19.07 10.93 -11.57
C ALA A 114 17.79 10.64 -10.77
N ILE A 115 16.65 11.18 -11.24
CA ILE A 115 15.32 10.84 -10.71
C ILE A 115 14.53 10.07 -11.78
N GLU A 116 13.95 8.95 -11.44
CA GLU A 116 12.87 8.35 -12.22
C GLU A 116 11.55 8.47 -11.46
N VAL A 117 10.55 9.09 -12.09
CA VAL A 117 9.18 9.15 -11.59
C VAL A 117 8.40 8.02 -12.22
N ILE A 118 7.80 7.17 -11.38
CA ILE A 118 7.05 5.98 -11.82
C ILE A 118 5.57 6.14 -11.48
N GLY A 119 4.71 5.97 -12.49
CA GLY A 119 3.31 5.66 -12.31
C GLY A 119 3.11 4.17 -12.54
N PHE A 120 2.95 3.39 -11.46
CA PHE A 120 2.77 1.94 -11.57
C PHE A 120 1.44 1.61 -12.25
N SER A 121 1.43 0.53 -13.01
CA SER A 121 0.30 0.14 -13.86
C SER A 121 -0.82 -0.59 -13.11
N ASP A 122 -0.53 -1.21 -11.97
CA ASP A 122 -1.49 -1.94 -11.15
C ASP A 122 -0.89 -2.21 -9.76
N GLU A 123 -1.40 -1.53 -8.75
CA GLU A 123 -1.13 -1.77 -7.34
C GLU A 123 -2.28 -2.56 -6.72
N GLU A 124 -3.52 -2.18 -7.05
CA GLU A 124 -4.76 -2.59 -6.42
C GLU A 124 -5.20 -4.02 -6.78
N GLY A 125 -4.75 -4.53 -7.92
CA GLY A 125 -5.04 -5.89 -8.34
C GLY A 125 -6.50 -6.18 -8.70
N VAL A 126 -7.28 -5.16 -9.03
CA VAL A 126 -8.73 -5.25 -9.21
C VAL A 126 -9.13 -6.17 -10.36
N ARG A 127 -8.42 -6.09 -11.49
CA ARG A 127 -8.82 -6.78 -12.72
C ARG A 127 -8.51 -8.28 -12.67
N TYR A 128 -7.34 -8.66 -12.13
CA TYR A 128 -6.84 -10.06 -12.17
C TYR A 128 -6.69 -10.69 -10.79
N GLN A 129 -7.20 -10.08 -9.73
CA GLN A 129 -7.10 -10.58 -8.36
C GLN A 129 -5.65 -10.85 -7.93
N THR A 130 -4.74 -10.01 -8.41
CA THR A 130 -3.31 -10.05 -8.04
C THR A 130 -2.73 -8.65 -8.08
N ALA A 131 -2.28 -8.16 -6.93
CA ALA A 131 -1.81 -6.80 -6.71
C ALA A 131 -0.32 -6.62 -7.08
N TYR A 132 0.09 -5.36 -7.22
CA TYR A 132 1.49 -4.95 -7.40
C TYR A 132 2.12 -5.44 -8.72
N LEU A 133 1.35 -5.56 -9.79
CA LEU A 133 1.90 -6.10 -11.06
C LEU A 133 3.05 -5.24 -11.57
N GLY A 134 2.87 -3.92 -11.56
CA GLY A 134 3.86 -2.97 -12.03
C GLY A 134 5.19 -3.05 -11.26
N SER A 135 5.14 -2.91 -9.94
CA SER A 135 6.33 -2.97 -9.09
C SER A 135 6.98 -4.36 -9.04
N LYS A 136 6.18 -5.44 -9.09
CA LYS A 136 6.71 -6.81 -9.20
C LYS A 136 7.56 -7.02 -10.46
N VAL A 137 7.16 -6.43 -11.59
CA VAL A 137 7.94 -6.51 -12.82
C VAL A 137 9.27 -5.77 -12.65
N LEU A 138 9.26 -4.54 -12.16
CA LEU A 138 10.47 -3.76 -11.93
C LEU A 138 11.39 -4.40 -10.88
N ALA A 139 10.84 -5.05 -9.87
CA ALA A 139 11.59 -5.78 -8.86
C ALA A 139 12.08 -7.17 -9.32
N GLY A 140 11.61 -7.66 -10.47
CA GLY A 140 11.95 -9.00 -10.97
C GLY A 140 11.29 -10.14 -10.20
N SER A 141 10.17 -9.87 -9.52
CA SER A 141 9.39 -10.84 -8.73
C SER A 141 8.00 -11.15 -9.33
N PHE A 142 7.76 -10.73 -10.57
CA PHE A 142 6.54 -11.07 -11.31
C PHE A 142 6.46 -12.57 -11.57
N ASN A 143 5.30 -13.16 -11.32
CA ASN A 143 5.05 -14.57 -11.59
C ASN A 143 4.52 -14.76 -13.02
N PRO A 144 5.26 -15.41 -13.94
CA PRO A 144 4.81 -15.60 -15.33
C PRO A 144 3.48 -16.37 -15.45
N LYS A 145 3.10 -17.18 -14.46
CA LYS A 145 1.81 -17.88 -14.46
C LYS A 145 0.63 -16.91 -14.39
N ASP A 146 0.83 -15.70 -13.85
CA ASP A 146 -0.22 -14.69 -13.77
C ASP A 146 -0.66 -14.21 -15.15
N LEU A 147 0.17 -14.33 -16.18
CA LEU A 147 -0.20 -14.02 -17.57
C LEU A 147 -1.40 -14.81 -18.09
N GLN A 148 -1.67 -16.00 -17.53
CA GLN A 148 -2.78 -16.88 -17.89
C GLN A 148 -4.07 -16.53 -17.11
N ARG A 149 -4.01 -15.65 -16.09
CA ARG A 149 -5.20 -15.23 -15.36
C ARG A 149 -6.16 -14.52 -16.30
N LYS A 150 -7.44 -14.80 -16.13
CA LYS A 150 -8.52 -14.18 -16.91
C LYS A 150 -9.29 -13.21 -16.04
N ASP A 151 -9.71 -12.10 -16.61
CA ASP A 151 -10.65 -11.17 -16.00
C ASP A 151 -12.09 -11.69 -16.10
N ALA A 152 -13.06 -10.91 -15.57
CA ALA A 152 -14.48 -11.26 -15.59
C ALA A 152 -15.06 -11.45 -17.01
N ASN A 153 -14.40 -10.91 -18.03
CA ASN A 153 -14.80 -11.03 -19.45
C ASN A 153 -14.05 -12.15 -20.17
N GLY A 154 -13.23 -12.95 -19.47
CA GLY A 154 -12.46 -14.03 -20.04
C GLY A 154 -11.17 -13.60 -20.75
N VAL A 155 -10.81 -12.32 -20.72
CA VAL A 155 -9.57 -11.79 -21.34
C VAL A 155 -8.37 -12.16 -20.48
N SER A 156 -7.36 -12.81 -21.09
CA SER A 156 -6.12 -13.15 -20.36
C SER A 156 -5.30 -11.89 -20.05
N MET A 157 -4.51 -11.93 -18.98
CA MET A 157 -3.59 -10.82 -18.66
C MET A 157 -2.59 -10.60 -19.81
N ALA A 158 -2.10 -11.67 -20.45
CA ALA A 158 -1.21 -11.56 -21.59
C ALA A 158 -1.85 -10.78 -22.75
N ASP A 159 -3.11 -11.05 -23.06
CA ASP A 159 -3.81 -10.35 -24.15
C ASP A 159 -4.13 -8.91 -23.77
N ALA A 160 -4.50 -8.65 -22.51
CA ALA A 160 -4.70 -7.29 -22.02
C ALA A 160 -3.41 -6.45 -22.14
N ILE A 161 -2.26 -7.01 -21.79
CA ILE A 161 -0.95 -6.35 -21.94
C ILE A 161 -0.67 -6.03 -23.42
N LYS A 162 -0.88 -6.98 -24.34
CA LYS A 162 -0.73 -6.74 -25.79
C LYS A 162 -1.67 -5.64 -26.29
N CYS A 163 -2.94 -5.69 -25.90
CA CYS A 163 -3.91 -4.64 -26.23
C CYS A 163 -3.52 -3.27 -25.67
N PHE A 164 -2.71 -3.22 -24.62
CA PHE A 164 -2.19 -2.00 -24.00
C PHE A 164 -0.86 -1.52 -24.60
N ASP A 165 -0.42 -2.08 -25.72
CA ASP A 165 0.87 -1.86 -26.40
C ASP A 165 2.08 -2.37 -25.57
N GLY A 166 1.84 -3.22 -24.59
CA GLY A 166 2.88 -3.92 -23.86
C GLY A 166 3.34 -5.21 -24.54
N ASP A 167 4.36 -5.82 -24.00
CA ASP A 167 4.94 -7.07 -24.55
C ASP A 167 5.17 -8.10 -23.43
N PRO A 168 4.29 -9.10 -23.28
CA PRO A 168 4.45 -10.16 -22.29
C PRO A 168 5.80 -10.88 -22.35
N ALA A 169 6.42 -10.97 -23.54
CA ALA A 169 7.72 -11.62 -23.71
C ALA A 169 8.88 -10.78 -23.14
N LYS A 170 8.72 -9.47 -23.08
CA LYS A 170 9.71 -8.50 -22.58
C LYS A 170 9.56 -8.14 -21.10
N ILE A 171 8.60 -8.71 -20.38
CA ILE A 171 8.38 -8.39 -18.95
C ILE A 171 9.66 -8.61 -18.13
N LYS A 172 10.41 -9.68 -18.37
CA LYS A 172 11.65 -9.95 -17.64
C LYS A 172 12.74 -8.90 -17.88
N SER A 173 12.79 -8.29 -19.05
CA SER A 173 13.79 -7.27 -19.41
C SER A 173 13.49 -5.90 -18.78
N ALA A 174 12.28 -5.66 -18.30
CA ALA A 174 11.91 -4.45 -17.60
C ALA A 174 12.45 -4.39 -16.15
N ARG A 175 13.01 -5.49 -15.64
CA ARG A 175 13.61 -5.55 -14.30
C ARG A 175 14.71 -4.52 -14.12
N LEU A 176 14.61 -3.74 -13.05
CA LEU A 176 15.63 -2.77 -12.67
C LEU A 176 16.87 -3.47 -12.10
N ASN A 177 18.05 -2.89 -12.41
CA ASN A 177 19.29 -3.34 -11.79
C ASN A 177 19.44 -2.67 -10.40
N PRO A 178 19.36 -3.45 -9.29
CA PRO A 178 19.47 -2.88 -7.94
C PRO A 178 20.81 -2.14 -7.70
N LYS A 179 21.84 -2.40 -8.49
CA LYS A 179 23.16 -1.71 -8.38
C LYS A 179 23.05 -0.25 -8.79
N ASN A 180 22.12 0.12 -9.65
CA ASN A 180 21.95 1.48 -10.15
C ASN A 180 20.98 2.31 -9.29
N LEU A 181 20.28 1.69 -8.32
CA LEU A 181 19.29 2.37 -7.51
C LEU A 181 19.92 2.99 -6.26
N LEU A 182 19.58 4.25 -5.99
CA LEU A 182 19.86 4.94 -4.75
C LEU A 182 18.82 4.59 -3.67
N GLY A 183 17.56 4.59 -4.04
CA GLY A 183 16.44 4.27 -3.19
C GLY A 183 15.10 4.46 -3.92
N TYR A 184 14.01 4.18 -3.21
CA TYR A 184 12.63 4.44 -3.63
C TYR A 184 11.91 5.25 -2.54
N VAL A 185 11.21 6.32 -2.94
CA VAL A 185 10.41 7.11 -2.01
C VAL A 185 9.01 7.31 -2.59
N GLU A 186 8.02 6.97 -1.79
CA GLU A 186 6.61 7.09 -2.12
C GLU A 186 5.92 8.09 -1.21
N ALA A 187 5.28 9.10 -1.79
CA ALA A 187 4.30 9.92 -1.07
C ALA A 187 2.92 9.33 -1.32
N HIS A 188 2.11 9.20 -0.27
CA HIS A 188 0.78 8.61 -0.36
C HIS A 188 -0.17 9.23 0.66
N ILE A 189 -1.47 9.16 0.44
CA ILE A 189 -2.41 9.49 1.51
C ILE A 189 -2.31 8.45 2.63
N GLU A 190 -2.64 8.84 3.88
CA GLU A 190 -2.54 7.92 5.02
C GLU A 190 -3.52 6.75 4.94
N GLN A 191 -4.67 6.95 4.29
CA GLN A 191 -5.79 6.01 4.28
C GLN A 191 -6.28 5.65 5.69
N GLY A 192 -6.00 6.52 6.65
CA GLY A 192 -6.29 6.34 8.06
C GLY A 192 -6.47 7.67 8.78
N PRO A 193 -6.99 7.67 10.02
CA PRO A 193 -7.36 8.88 10.75
C PRO A 193 -6.27 9.42 11.68
N VAL A 194 -5.07 8.82 11.75
CA VAL A 194 -4.08 9.14 12.80
C VAL A 194 -3.50 10.54 12.63
N LEU A 195 -3.17 10.94 11.39
CA LEU A 195 -2.66 12.30 11.14
C LEU A 195 -3.72 13.35 11.43
N GLU A 196 -4.98 13.08 11.07
CA GLU A 196 -6.08 13.99 11.36
C GLU A 196 -6.33 14.12 12.87
N SER A 197 -6.37 13.01 13.61
CA SER A 197 -6.57 13.01 15.06
C SER A 197 -5.46 13.76 15.82
N LYS A 198 -4.26 13.86 15.22
CA LYS A 198 -3.11 14.59 15.77
C LYS A 198 -2.95 16.00 15.18
N ASN A 199 -3.85 16.40 14.28
CA ASN A 199 -3.77 17.66 13.51
C ASN A 199 -2.40 17.84 12.82
N LEU A 200 -1.89 16.81 12.18
CA LEU A 200 -0.60 16.81 11.46
C LEU A 200 -0.84 16.63 9.97
N ALA A 201 -0.14 17.42 9.15
CA ALA A 201 -0.28 17.41 7.70
C ALA A 201 0.39 16.17 7.06
N VAL A 202 1.50 15.72 7.63
CA VAL A 202 2.31 14.62 7.10
C VAL A 202 2.81 13.71 8.22
N GLY A 203 3.14 12.46 7.84
CA GLY A 203 3.76 11.47 8.73
C GLY A 203 4.79 10.61 8.01
N ILE A 204 5.74 10.07 8.75
CA ILE A 204 6.80 9.22 8.20
C ILE A 204 6.44 7.77 8.45
N VAL A 205 6.39 6.97 7.39
CA VAL A 205 6.09 5.55 7.50
C VAL A 205 7.31 4.80 8.02
N THR A 206 7.09 3.96 9.04
CA THR A 206 8.14 3.13 9.64
C THR A 206 8.24 1.77 8.97
N ALA A 207 7.09 1.19 8.63
CA ALA A 207 6.98 -0.09 7.97
C ALA A 207 5.63 -0.20 7.24
N ILE A 208 5.58 -1.00 6.19
CA ILE A 208 4.35 -1.50 5.60
C ILE A 208 3.99 -2.78 6.33
N ALA A 209 2.78 -2.83 6.91
CA ALA A 209 2.38 -3.91 7.79
C ALA A 209 2.35 -5.25 7.06
N GLY A 210 2.87 -6.27 7.73
CA GLY A 210 2.61 -7.65 7.36
C GLY A 210 1.18 -8.03 7.73
N GLN A 211 0.62 -8.99 7.00
CA GLN A 211 -0.75 -9.44 7.14
C GLN A 211 -0.83 -10.95 7.27
N THR A 212 -1.70 -11.43 8.15
CA THR A 212 -2.14 -12.84 8.20
C THR A 212 -3.65 -12.88 8.12
N ARG A 213 -4.20 -13.49 7.08
CA ARG A 213 -5.63 -13.80 6.99
C ARG A 213 -5.86 -15.26 7.26
N ALA A 214 -6.85 -15.56 8.09
CA ALA A 214 -7.23 -16.92 8.45
C ALA A 214 -8.75 -17.10 8.40
N ARG A 215 -9.17 -18.32 8.14
CA ARG A 215 -10.54 -18.78 8.39
C ARG A 215 -10.56 -19.53 9.71
N VAL A 216 -11.53 -19.22 10.56
CA VAL A 216 -11.75 -19.87 11.85
C VAL A 216 -13.15 -20.48 11.83
N ARG A 217 -13.27 -21.76 12.18
CA ARG A 217 -14.56 -22.46 12.20
C ARG A 217 -14.75 -23.15 13.54
N PHE A 218 -15.88 -22.85 14.19
CA PHE A 218 -16.36 -23.56 15.37
C PHE A 218 -17.48 -24.48 14.97
N THR A 219 -17.39 -25.76 15.32
CA THR A 219 -18.41 -26.75 15.03
C THR A 219 -18.89 -27.41 16.34
N GLY A 220 -20.14 -27.22 16.65
CA GLY A 220 -20.85 -27.79 17.80
C GLY A 220 -21.96 -28.74 17.36
N ARG A 221 -23.18 -28.50 17.88
CA ARG A 221 -24.37 -29.28 17.53
C ARG A 221 -25.60 -28.36 17.48
N ALA A 222 -26.27 -28.35 16.34
CA ALA A 222 -27.57 -27.72 16.23
C ALA A 222 -28.61 -28.44 17.10
N GLY A 223 -29.57 -27.68 17.59
CA GLY A 223 -30.64 -28.23 18.43
C GLY A 223 -31.77 -27.23 18.64
N HIS A 224 -32.87 -27.69 19.18
CA HIS A 224 -34.03 -26.84 19.43
C HIS A 224 -33.71 -25.81 20.54
N ALA A 225 -33.95 -24.54 20.26
CA ALA A 225 -33.58 -23.45 21.17
C ALA A 225 -34.34 -23.45 22.52
N GLY A 226 -35.59 -23.93 22.52
CA GLY A 226 -36.41 -23.95 23.72
C GLY A 226 -36.29 -25.23 24.56
N THR A 227 -35.94 -26.37 23.96
CA THR A 227 -35.96 -27.67 24.67
C THR A 227 -34.59 -28.15 25.11
N THR A 228 -33.51 -27.58 24.58
CA THR A 228 -32.13 -27.95 24.98
C THR A 228 -31.68 -27.11 26.17
N PRO A 229 -31.43 -27.69 27.35
CA PRO A 229 -30.93 -26.94 28.52
C PRO A 229 -29.58 -26.29 28.26
N MET A 230 -29.31 -25.13 28.90
CA MET A 230 -28.09 -24.35 28.70
C MET A 230 -26.80 -25.15 28.92
N SER A 231 -26.80 -26.05 29.94
CA SER A 231 -25.64 -26.90 30.28
C SER A 231 -25.30 -27.99 29.26
N LEU A 232 -26.26 -28.35 28.38
CA LEU A 232 -26.08 -29.40 27.36
C LEU A 232 -25.82 -28.84 25.97
N ARG A 233 -25.80 -27.48 25.82
CA ARG A 233 -25.61 -26.84 24.51
C ARG A 233 -24.17 -26.92 24.06
N LYS A 234 -23.99 -27.20 22.79
CA LYS A 234 -22.72 -27.03 22.06
C LYS A 234 -22.90 -25.93 21.01
N ASP A 235 -23.11 -24.70 21.52
CA ASP A 235 -23.44 -23.51 20.75
C ASP A 235 -22.18 -22.90 20.14
N ALA A 236 -22.07 -22.97 18.81
CA ALA A 236 -20.94 -22.45 18.06
C ALA A 236 -20.94 -20.92 17.97
N LEU A 237 -22.12 -20.26 17.99
CA LEU A 237 -22.22 -18.81 17.89
C LEU A 237 -21.74 -18.13 19.17
N CYS A 238 -22.07 -18.68 20.35
CA CYS A 238 -21.54 -18.18 21.60
C CYS A 238 -20.01 -18.34 21.71
N ALA A 239 -19.42 -19.34 21.05
CA ALA A 239 -17.96 -19.48 20.96
C ALA A 239 -17.35 -18.41 20.04
N ALA A 240 -17.95 -18.19 18.87
CA ALA A 240 -17.51 -17.16 17.92
C ALA A 240 -17.60 -15.76 18.53
N ALA A 241 -18.70 -15.41 19.19
CA ALA A 241 -18.86 -14.10 19.86
C ALA A 241 -17.74 -13.87 20.89
N LYS A 242 -17.45 -14.88 21.73
CA LYS A 242 -16.35 -14.79 22.70
C LYS A 242 -14.99 -14.65 22.03
N PHE A 243 -14.76 -15.34 20.92
CA PHE A 243 -13.52 -15.22 20.14
C PHE A 243 -13.35 -13.83 19.55
N ILE A 244 -14.40 -13.24 18.94
CA ILE A 244 -14.39 -11.89 18.36
C ILE A 244 -13.96 -10.86 19.41
N LEU A 245 -14.61 -10.85 20.56
CA LEU A 245 -14.26 -9.95 21.68
C LEU A 245 -12.84 -10.18 22.19
N SER A 246 -12.37 -11.43 22.22
CA SER A 246 -11.01 -11.75 22.62
C SER A 246 -9.98 -11.28 21.58
N ALA A 247 -10.32 -11.32 20.28
CA ALA A 247 -9.44 -10.83 19.22
C ALA A 247 -9.26 -9.31 19.33
N GLU A 248 -10.35 -8.57 19.52
CA GLU A 248 -10.30 -7.13 19.77
C GLU A 248 -9.46 -6.82 21.04
N SER A 249 -9.74 -7.49 22.14
CA SER A 249 -9.04 -7.27 23.39
C SER A 249 -7.53 -7.53 23.28
N LEU A 250 -7.11 -8.60 22.58
CA LEU A 250 -5.69 -8.90 22.39
C LEU A 250 -5.01 -7.83 21.51
N ALA A 251 -5.68 -7.41 20.43
CA ALA A 251 -5.16 -6.35 19.56
C ALA A 251 -4.99 -5.03 20.33
N ARG A 252 -6.00 -4.61 21.11
CA ARG A 252 -5.92 -3.40 21.94
C ARG A 252 -4.78 -3.43 22.97
N LYS A 253 -4.44 -4.61 23.50
CA LYS A 253 -3.33 -4.80 24.45
C LYS A 253 -1.97 -4.91 23.78
N THR A 254 -1.91 -5.03 22.46
CA THR A 254 -0.67 -5.17 21.71
C THR A 254 -0.43 -3.88 20.91
N PRO A 255 0.51 -3.01 21.32
CA PRO A 255 0.75 -1.74 20.64
C PRO A 255 0.98 -1.91 19.14
N GLY A 256 0.23 -1.18 18.32
CA GLY A 256 0.34 -1.19 16.86
C GLY A 256 -0.29 -2.40 16.16
N ALA A 257 -0.85 -3.37 16.91
CA ALA A 257 -1.56 -4.49 16.30
C ALA A 257 -3.00 -4.12 15.91
N VAL A 258 -3.44 -4.64 14.77
CA VAL A 258 -4.82 -4.58 14.31
C VAL A 258 -5.30 -6.00 14.08
N ALA A 259 -6.48 -6.35 14.63
CA ALA A 259 -7.14 -7.63 14.37
C ALA A 259 -8.62 -7.40 14.09
N THR A 260 -9.11 -7.91 12.96
CA THR A 260 -10.48 -7.70 12.50
C THR A 260 -11.12 -9.03 12.12
N VAL A 261 -12.36 -9.24 12.56
CA VAL A 261 -13.25 -10.27 12.03
C VAL A 261 -14.21 -9.56 11.07
N GLY A 262 -14.03 -9.79 9.77
CA GLY A 262 -14.76 -9.07 8.71
C GLY A 262 -16.02 -9.80 8.24
N GLU A 263 -16.03 -11.13 8.33
CA GLU A 263 -17.17 -11.97 7.89
C GLU A 263 -17.56 -12.94 8.98
N LEU A 264 -18.84 -13.21 9.09
CA LEU A 264 -19.41 -14.20 10.00
C LEU A 264 -20.55 -14.95 9.28
N SER A 265 -20.44 -16.26 9.22
CA SER A 265 -21.50 -17.14 8.71
C SER A 265 -22.00 -18.06 9.81
N VAL A 266 -23.33 -18.20 9.95
CA VAL A 266 -23.99 -18.99 11.01
C VAL A 266 -24.88 -20.05 10.38
N GLN A 267 -24.75 -21.29 10.83
CA GLN A 267 -25.57 -22.38 10.34
C GLN A 267 -26.23 -23.15 11.50
N PRO A 268 -27.54 -23.47 11.37
CA PRO A 268 -28.44 -23.24 10.22
C PRO A 268 -29.00 -21.81 10.13
N GLY A 269 -28.76 -20.91 11.07
CA GLY A 269 -29.17 -19.50 10.96
C GLY A 269 -30.64 -19.24 11.17
N ALA A 270 -31.31 -20.05 12.00
CA ALA A 270 -32.73 -19.91 12.34
C ALA A 270 -32.90 -19.44 13.80
N SER A 271 -33.90 -18.60 14.05
CA SER A 271 -34.13 -17.97 15.37
C SER A 271 -34.45 -18.95 16.51
N ASN A 272 -35.00 -20.10 16.18
CA ASN A 272 -35.38 -21.14 17.12
C ASN A 272 -34.46 -22.39 17.14
N VAL A 273 -33.24 -22.25 16.54
CA VAL A 273 -32.25 -23.33 16.47
C VAL A 273 -30.92 -22.86 17.06
N ILE A 274 -30.33 -23.67 17.94
CA ILE A 274 -28.97 -23.45 18.46
C ILE A 274 -28.01 -23.60 17.28
N PRO A 275 -27.12 -22.57 17.00
CA PRO A 275 -26.17 -22.65 15.91
C PRO A 275 -25.18 -23.82 16.07
N GLY A 276 -25.17 -24.71 15.07
CA GLY A 276 -24.31 -25.89 15.04
C GLY A 276 -22.93 -25.60 14.46
N GLU A 277 -22.81 -24.64 13.53
CA GLU A 277 -21.55 -24.26 12.93
C GLU A 277 -21.47 -22.75 12.75
N VAL A 278 -20.29 -22.17 13.00
CA VAL A 278 -19.97 -20.79 12.69
C VAL A 278 -18.60 -20.71 12.05
N GLY A 279 -18.57 -20.10 10.86
CA GLY A 279 -17.35 -19.70 10.15
C GLY A 279 -17.11 -18.20 10.26
N LEU A 280 -15.87 -17.80 10.43
CA LEU A 280 -15.48 -16.39 10.43
C LEU A 280 -14.10 -16.18 9.78
N THR A 281 -13.87 -14.97 9.25
CA THR A 281 -12.56 -14.55 8.79
C THR A 281 -11.83 -13.77 9.88
N LEU A 282 -10.50 -13.88 9.90
CA LEU A 282 -9.63 -13.14 10.80
C LEU A 282 -8.53 -12.48 9.96
N ASP A 283 -8.37 -11.16 10.08
CA ASP A 283 -7.26 -10.38 9.50
C ASP A 283 -6.43 -9.80 10.63
N VAL A 284 -5.13 -10.15 10.69
CA VAL A 284 -4.17 -9.63 11.68
C VAL A 284 -3.07 -8.90 10.95
N ARG A 285 -2.83 -7.63 11.32
CA ARG A 285 -1.77 -6.79 10.74
C ARG A 285 -0.88 -6.19 11.81
N HIS A 286 0.41 -6.07 11.50
CA HIS A 286 1.38 -5.35 12.33
C HIS A 286 2.63 -5.00 11.52
N GLY A 287 3.31 -3.89 11.85
CA GLY A 287 4.57 -3.47 11.22
C GLY A 287 5.77 -4.39 11.53
N SER A 288 5.66 -5.29 12.51
CA SER A 288 6.65 -6.31 12.84
C SER A 288 6.07 -7.71 12.67
N ASP A 289 6.72 -8.55 11.89
CA ASP A 289 6.30 -9.95 11.68
C ASP A 289 6.35 -10.78 12.97
N ALA A 290 7.31 -10.52 13.84
CA ALA A 290 7.40 -11.22 15.13
C ALA A 290 6.15 -10.96 15.99
N VAL A 291 5.72 -9.70 16.09
CA VAL A 291 4.51 -9.32 16.83
C VAL A 291 3.26 -9.86 16.15
N ARG A 292 3.13 -9.70 14.83
CA ARG A 292 1.99 -10.22 14.05
C ARG A 292 1.80 -11.72 14.25
N LYS A 293 2.88 -12.49 14.14
CA LYS A 293 2.88 -13.95 14.35
C LYS A 293 2.51 -14.30 15.80
N SER A 294 3.05 -13.57 16.78
CA SER A 294 2.72 -13.76 18.19
C SER A 294 1.24 -13.52 18.45
N VAL A 295 0.66 -12.44 17.92
CA VAL A 295 -0.79 -12.16 18.02
C VAL A 295 -1.61 -13.28 17.38
N HIS A 296 -1.25 -13.71 16.15
CA HIS A 296 -1.95 -14.80 15.47
C HIS A 296 -1.91 -16.11 16.26
N VAL A 297 -0.74 -16.50 16.79
CA VAL A 297 -0.59 -17.69 17.65
C VAL A 297 -1.40 -17.56 18.92
N GLY A 298 -1.39 -16.37 19.55
CA GLY A 298 -2.21 -16.06 20.72
C GLY A 298 -3.70 -16.25 20.47
N LEU A 299 -4.20 -15.73 19.34
CA LEU A 299 -5.59 -15.88 18.93
C LEU A 299 -5.96 -17.35 18.64
N LYS A 300 -5.08 -18.10 17.98
CA LYS A 300 -5.28 -19.55 17.77
C LYS A 300 -5.39 -20.31 19.10
N ARG A 301 -4.56 -19.96 20.08
CA ARG A 301 -4.60 -20.53 21.44
C ARG A 301 -5.91 -20.19 22.16
N ILE A 302 -6.35 -18.94 22.07
CA ILE A 302 -7.62 -18.46 22.65
C ILE A 302 -8.81 -19.23 22.01
N ALA A 303 -8.85 -19.35 20.67
CA ALA A 303 -9.88 -20.11 19.97
C ALA A 303 -9.93 -21.58 20.45
N ALA A 304 -8.77 -22.23 20.60
CA ALA A 304 -8.67 -23.59 21.09
C ALA A 304 -9.17 -23.72 22.54
N GLN A 305 -8.87 -22.79 23.42
CA GLN A 305 -9.37 -22.76 24.80
C GLN A 305 -10.91 -22.60 24.84
N ILE A 306 -11.45 -21.70 24.01
CA ILE A 306 -12.90 -21.48 23.89
C ILE A 306 -13.59 -22.77 23.41
N ALA A 307 -13.07 -23.37 22.33
CA ALA A 307 -13.62 -24.62 21.77
C ALA A 307 -13.61 -25.76 22.80
N ARG A 308 -12.48 -25.96 23.49
CA ARG A 308 -12.35 -27.00 24.53
C ARG A 308 -13.36 -26.80 25.66
N ARG A 309 -13.47 -25.57 26.21
CA ARG A 309 -14.40 -25.28 27.32
C ARG A 309 -15.87 -25.51 26.94
N ARG A 310 -16.20 -25.30 25.65
CA ARG A 310 -17.56 -25.46 25.12
C ARG A 310 -17.80 -26.83 24.47
N LYS A 311 -16.80 -27.73 24.49
CA LYS A 311 -16.85 -29.07 23.85
C LYS A 311 -17.16 -28.98 22.36
N LEU A 312 -16.53 -28.04 21.65
CA LEU A 312 -16.67 -27.82 20.21
C LEU A 312 -15.43 -28.31 19.45
N ARG A 313 -15.59 -28.61 18.16
CA ARG A 313 -14.46 -28.76 17.26
C ARG A 313 -14.03 -27.38 16.74
N LEU A 314 -12.73 -27.23 16.48
CA LEU A 314 -12.13 -26.02 15.93
C LEU A 314 -11.32 -26.37 14.70
N ALA A 315 -11.47 -25.57 13.64
CA ALA A 315 -10.54 -25.51 12.51
C ALA A 315 -10.02 -24.08 12.36
N VAL A 316 -8.71 -23.93 12.14
CA VAL A 316 -8.05 -22.64 11.82
C VAL A 316 -7.14 -22.86 10.64
N GLU A 317 -7.43 -22.18 9.54
CA GLU A 317 -6.72 -22.25 8.28
C GLU A 317 -6.16 -20.87 7.93
N VAL A 318 -4.84 -20.74 7.72
CA VAL A 318 -4.23 -19.53 7.17
C VAL A 318 -4.41 -19.53 5.66
N VAL A 319 -5.15 -18.55 5.12
CA VAL A 319 -5.45 -18.45 3.68
C VAL A 319 -4.54 -17.46 2.96
N HIS A 320 -3.91 -16.54 3.69
CA HIS A 320 -3.02 -15.55 3.12
C HIS A 320 -2.03 -15.05 4.16
N GLU A 321 -0.76 -14.91 3.76
CA GLU A 321 0.29 -14.34 4.60
C GLU A 321 1.25 -13.48 3.77
N VAL A 322 1.48 -12.24 4.23
CA VAL A 322 2.45 -11.31 3.64
C VAL A 322 3.35 -10.79 4.75
N ALA A 323 4.65 -10.77 4.51
CA ALA A 323 5.61 -10.23 5.46
C ALA A 323 5.58 -8.70 5.52
N ALA A 324 5.87 -8.15 6.69
CA ALA A 324 6.09 -6.73 6.87
C ALA A 324 7.37 -6.28 6.14
N VAL A 325 7.35 -5.04 5.62
CA VAL A 325 8.51 -4.43 4.98
C VAL A 325 8.89 -3.16 5.74
N ASN A 326 10.08 -3.15 6.32
CA ASN A 326 10.59 -1.98 7.04
C ASN A 326 11.06 -0.91 6.06
N CYS A 327 10.73 0.34 6.36
CA CYS A 327 11.30 1.49 5.66
C CYS A 327 12.79 1.65 6.03
N SER A 328 13.56 2.23 5.09
CA SER A 328 14.97 2.54 5.30
C SER A 328 15.12 3.56 6.45
N PRO A 329 15.90 3.25 7.50
CA PRO A 329 16.14 4.18 8.59
C PRO A 329 16.77 5.50 8.10
N GLU A 330 17.70 5.42 7.16
CA GLU A 330 18.43 6.59 6.63
C GLU A 330 17.52 7.51 5.83
N LEU A 331 16.72 6.95 4.90
CA LEU A 331 15.77 7.75 4.10
C LEU A 331 14.67 8.33 5.00
N SER A 332 14.16 7.53 5.94
CA SER A 332 13.15 7.98 6.92
C SER A 332 13.68 9.05 7.85
N GLN A 333 14.97 9.00 8.22
CA GLN A 333 15.63 10.05 9.00
C GLN A 333 15.73 11.35 8.21
N LEU A 334 16.12 11.30 6.93
CA LEU A 334 16.18 12.47 6.06
C LEU A 334 14.80 13.11 5.87
N LEU A 335 13.74 12.30 5.66
CA LEU A 335 12.35 12.79 5.64
C LEU A 335 12.00 13.47 6.98
N GLY A 336 12.36 12.86 8.12
CA GLY A 336 12.14 13.44 9.45
C GLY A 336 12.83 14.77 9.65
N GLN A 337 14.08 14.90 9.22
CA GLN A 337 14.81 16.17 9.25
C GLN A 337 14.13 17.23 8.38
N SER A 338 13.58 16.82 7.22
CA SER A 338 12.86 17.74 6.32
C SER A 338 11.54 18.22 6.93
N VAL A 339 10.82 17.36 7.68
CA VAL A 339 9.65 17.75 8.47
C VAL A 339 10.04 18.72 9.60
N ALA A 340 11.12 18.43 10.33
CA ALA A 340 11.58 19.27 11.44
C ALA A 340 12.01 20.67 10.98
N ARG A 341 12.68 20.80 9.81
CA ARG A 341 13.05 22.11 9.23
C ARG A 341 11.84 23.00 8.93
N ARG A 342 10.65 22.41 8.76
CA ARG A 342 9.38 23.13 8.61
C ARG A 342 8.73 23.44 9.94
N GLN A 343 9.43 23.22 11.07
CA GLN A 343 8.92 23.41 12.43
C GLN A 343 7.67 22.57 12.72
N LEU A 344 7.53 21.43 12.03
CA LEU A 344 6.42 20.50 12.22
C LEU A 344 6.83 19.35 13.15
N LYS A 345 5.85 18.87 13.93
CA LYS A 345 6.04 17.69 14.78
C LYS A 345 6.22 16.45 13.89
N ILE A 346 7.29 15.69 14.18
CA ILE A 346 7.54 14.42 13.49
C ILE A 346 6.65 13.35 14.13
N VAL A 347 5.80 12.74 13.33
CA VAL A 347 5.09 11.51 13.71
C VAL A 347 5.59 10.35 12.86
N ARG A 348 5.78 9.21 13.50
CA ARG A 348 6.14 7.94 12.87
C ARG A 348 5.02 6.94 13.08
N LEU A 349 4.56 6.29 12.01
CA LEU A 349 3.46 5.35 12.04
C LEU A 349 3.66 4.25 10.99
N PRO A 350 3.18 3.02 11.23
CA PRO A 350 3.18 2.00 10.19
C PRO A 350 2.09 2.28 9.16
N SER A 351 2.26 1.81 7.93
CA SER A 351 1.13 1.67 7.00
C SER A 351 0.36 0.40 7.33
N GLY A 352 -0.93 0.52 7.52
CA GLY A 352 -1.85 -0.63 7.61
C GLY A 352 -2.26 -1.18 6.23
N ALA A 353 -2.10 -0.38 5.18
CA ALA A 353 -2.35 -0.75 3.79
C ALA A 353 -1.09 -1.29 3.10
N GLY A 354 -1.29 -1.94 1.94
CA GLY A 354 -0.18 -2.29 1.06
C GLY A 354 0.24 -1.11 0.19
N HIS A 355 1.45 -1.16 -0.36
CA HIS A 355 1.97 -0.13 -1.28
C HIS A 355 3.04 -0.74 -2.17
N ASP A 356 3.29 -0.14 -3.34
CA ASP A 356 4.40 -0.52 -4.21
C ASP A 356 5.76 -0.46 -3.51
N ALA A 357 5.90 0.41 -2.50
CA ALA A 357 7.07 0.48 -1.63
C ALA A 357 7.40 -0.87 -0.95
N ALA A 358 6.41 -1.73 -0.67
CA ALA A 358 6.66 -3.07 -0.13
C ALA A 358 7.41 -3.98 -1.11
N ILE A 359 7.17 -3.78 -2.39
CA ILE A 359 7.83 -4.55 -3.46
C ILE A 359 9.18 -3.93 -3.81
N MET A 360 9.22 -2.60 -3.98
CA MET A 360 10.44 -1.86 -4.30
C MET A 360 11.48 -1.96 -3.18
N GLY A 361 11.05 -2.02 -1.92
CA GLY A 361 11.90 -2.24 -0.75
C GLY A 361 12.72 -3.55 -0.78
N LYS A 362 12.32 -4.51 -1.63
CA LYS A 362 13.08 -5.75 -1.83
C LYS A 362 14.35 -5.55 -2.66
N ILE A 363 14.40 -4.51 -3.50
CA ILE A 363 15.52 -4.25 -4.41
C ILE A 363 16.31 -2.98 -4.10
N ALA A 364 15.72 -2.02 -3.38
CA ALA A 364 16.35 -0.77 -2.98
C ALA A 364 15.89 -0.33 -1.58
N PRO A 365 16.65 0.52 -0.85
CA PRO A 365 16.14 1.19 0.34
C PRO A 365 14.87 1.95 0.00
N ALA A 366 13.77 1.72 0.76
CA ALA A 366 12.49 2.37 0.52
C ALA A 366 12.06 3.22 1.71
N ALA A 367 11.37 4.33 1.46
CA ALA A 367 10.73 5.14 2.48
C ALA A 367 9.40 5.70 1.96
N MET A 368 8.52 6.08 2.88
CA MET A 368 7.24 6.68 2.52
C MET A 368 6.92 7.89 3.38
N LEU A 369 6.26 8.86 2.75
CA LEU A 369 5.69 10.05 3.39
C LEU A 369 4.16 9.98 3.27
N PHE A 370 3.47 9.89 4.40
CA PHE A 370 2.02 9.99 4.44
C PHE A 370 1.53 11.43 4.44
N ILE A 371 0.40 11.65 3.76
CA ILE A 371 -0.31 12.92 3.68
C ILE A 371 -1.68 12.71 4.33
N ARG A 372 -2.09 13.62 5.21
CA ARG A 372 -3.38 13.55 5.89
C ARG A 372 -4.52 13.52 4.88
N CYS A 373 -5.44 12.58 5.04
CA CYS A 373 -6.73 12.55 4.37
C CYS A 373 -7.88 12.77 5.38
N LYS A 374 -8.98 13.34 4.91
CA LYS A 374 -10.13 13.68 5.75
C LYS A 374 -10.83 12.40 6.24
N ASN A 375 -11.05 12.30 7.55
CA ASN A 375 -11.69 11.16 8.23
C ASN A 375 -10.98 9.81 7.98
N GLY A 376 -9.77 9.80 7.43
CA GLY A 376 -9.09 8.57 7.02
C GLY A 376 -9.77 7.83 5.86
N VAL A 377 -10.65 8.49 5.12
CA VAL A 377 -11.40 7.89 4.01
C VAL A 377 -10.47 7.64 2.83
N SER A 378 -10.47 6.41 2.31
CA SER A 378 -9.87 5.98 1.05
C SER A 378 -10.72 4.89 0.41
N HIS A 379 -10.50 4.58 -0.88
CA HIS A 379 -11.31 3.65 -1.67
C HIS A 379 -12.80 4.06 -1.78
N ASP A 380 -13.07 5.36 -1.68
CA ASP A 380 -14.41 5.92 -1.68
C ASP A 380 -14.41 7.29 -2.37
N PRO A 381 -15.45 7.66 -3.12
CA PRO A 381 -15.56 8.99 -3.75
C PRO A 381 -15.48 10.17 -2.77
N ALA A 382 -15.79 9.97 -1.49
CA ALA A 382 -15.70 10.99 -0.45
C ALA A 382 -14.27 11.30 0.01
N GLU A 383 -13.26 10.59 -0.53
CA GLU A 383 -11.85 10.81 -0.26
C GLU A 383 -11.45 12.27 -0.51
N SER A 384 -10.75 12.86 0.46
CA SER A 384 -10.41 14.27 0.40
C SER A 384 -9.10 14.58 1.11
N VAL A 385 -8.32 15.50 0.49
CA VAL A 385 -7.06 16.02 1.02
C VAL A 385 -7.08 17.55 0.96
N LYS A 386 -6.54 18.22 1.98
CA LYS A 386 -6.43 19.67 1.98
C LYS A 386 -5.24 20.13 1.13
N THR A 387 -5.42 21.14 0.29
CA THR A 387 -4.34 21.76 -0.50
C THR A 387 -3.14 22.18 0.37
N GLN A 388 -3.40 22.63 1.60
CA GLN A 388 -2.34 22.99 2.54
C GLN A 388 -1.48 21.79 2.95
N ASP A 389 -2.08 20.59 3.13
CA ASP A 389 -1.35 19.38 3.48
C ASP A 389 -0.49 18.89 2.28
N VAL A 390 -1.03 19.02 1.06
CA VAL A 390 -0.28 18.77 -0.18
C VAL A 390 0.90 19.73 -0.30
N LYS A 391 0.71 21.01 0.07
CA LYS A 391 1.82 22.00 0.10
C LYS A 391 2.91 21.57 1.06
N VAL A 392 2.56 21.16 2.27
CA VAL A 392 3.53 20.69 3.27
C VAL A 392 4.29 19.46 2.74
N ALA A 393 3.59 18.48 2.16
CA ALA A 393 4.22 17.29 1.59
C ALA A 393 5.18 17.64 0.45
N PHE A 394 4.78 18.55 -0.44
CA PHE A 394 5.64 19.06 -1.52
C PHE A 394 6.90 19.73 -0.98
N ASP A 395 6.77 20.60 0.01
CA ASP A 395 7.89 21.28 0.62
C ASP A 395 8.85 20.31 1.32
N VAL A 396 8.32 19.33 2.07
CA VAL A 396 9.08 18.27 2.73
C VAL A 396 9.86 17.43 1.71
N MET A 397 9.21 17.04 0.60
CA MET A 397 9.87 16.24 -0.44
C MET A 397 10.99 17.02 -1.15
N ASN A 398 10.82 18.31 -1.41
CA ASN A 398 11.90 19.13 -1.98
C ASN A 398 13.09 19.29 -1.02
N ASP A 399 12.84 19.53 0.27
CA ASP A 399 13.89 19.58 1.27
C ASP A 399 14.61 18.23 1.43
N PHE A 400 13.86 17.14 1.35
CA PHE A 400 14.39 15.78 1.36
C PHE A 400 15.35 15.56 0.17
N LEU A 401 14.95 15.92 -1.06
CA LEU A 401 15.78 15.76 -2.25
C LEU A 401 17.10 16.52 -2.14
N GLN A 402 17.07 17.76 -1.62
CA GLN A 402 18.29 18.54 -1.39
C GLN A 402 19.18 17.92 -0.32
N SER A 403 18.59 17.47 0.79
CA SER A 403 19.33 16.82 1.88
C SER A 403 19.96 15.50 1.45
N LEU A 404 19.23 14.75 0.63
CA LEU A 404 19.72 13.51 0.05
C LEU A 404 20.89 13.77 -0.89
N ALA A 405 20.85 14.87 -1.68
CA ALA A 405 21.95 15.26 -2.56
C ALA A 405 23.23 15.55 -1.78
N LEU A 406 23.14 16.39 -0.75
CA LEU A 406 24.28 16.72 0.11
C LEU A 406 24.87 15.46 0.79
N LYS A 407 24.00 14.57 1.29
CA LYS A 407 24.44 13.31 1.91
C LYS A 407 25.07 12.35 0.89
N TYR A 408 24.53 12.26 -0.32
CA TYR A 408 25.07 11.43 -1.38
C TYR A 408 26.47 11.87 -1.81
N GLU A 409 26.69 13.18 -1.93
CA GLU A 409 28.01 13.77 -2.23
C GLU A 409 29.01 13.50 -1.10
N SER A 410 28.61 13.68 0.17
CA SER A 410 29.48 13.40 1.32
C SER A 410 29.91 11.94 1.43
N LEU A 411 29.13 11.01 0.87
CA LEU A 411 29.46 9.59 0.81
C LEU A 411 30.25 9.19 -0.45
N GLY A 412 30.69 10.16 -1.26
CA GLY A 412 31.41 9.90 -2.51
C GLY A 412 30.59 9.10 -3.51
N GLY A 413 29.27 9.29 -3.54
CA GLY A 413 28.36 8.60 -4.47
C GLY A 413 28.02 7.14 -4.11
N LYS A 414 28.32 6.68 -2.87
CA LYS A 414 28.03 5.32 -2.42
C LYS A 414 26.54 5.16 -2.04
N LYS A 415 26.05 3.92 -2.08
CA LYS A 415 24.69 3.55 -1.71
C LYS A 415 24.45 3.61 -0.20
N PHE A 416 23.19 3.86 0.18
CA PHE A 416 22.70 3.57 1.53
C PHE A 416 22.60 2.07 1.77
N ALA A 417 22.84 1.64 3.01
CA ALA A 417 22.68 0.25 3.39
C ALA A 417 21.19 -0.15 3.34
N LYS A 418 20.89 -1.38 2.90
CA LYS A 418 19.56 -1.97 3.11
C LYS A 418 19.34 -2.17 4.60
N PRO A 419 18.14 -1.92 5.14
CA PRO A 419 17.84 -2.30 6.51
C PRO A 419 17.99 -3.82 6.66
N PRO A 420 18.63 -4.29 7.76
CA PRO A 420 18.64 -5.71 8.08
C PRO A 420 17.22 -6.21 8.33
N ALA A 421 16.93 -7.45 7.90
CA ALA A 421 15.59 -8.04 7.94
C ALA A 421 14.96 -8.14 9.35
N ASN A 422 15.72 -7.88 10.45
CA ASN A 422 15.33 -8.22 11.81
C ASN A 422 15.52 -7.12 12.87
N LEU A 423 15.55 -5.83 12.52
CA LEU A 423 15.68 -4.78 13.54
C LEU A 423 14.40 -3.95 13.66
N VAL A 424 13.47 -4.44 14.47
CA VAL A 424 12.49 -3.58 15.16
C VAL A 424 12.79 -3.68 16.66
N LYS A 425 13.60 -2.75 17.20
CA LYS A 425 13.49 -2.41 18.61
C LYS A 425 12.20 -1.61 18.80
N PRO A 426 11.33 -1.96 19.76
CA PRO A 426 10.20 -1.11 20.08
C PRO A 426 10.75 0.23 20.57
N ILE A 427 10.38 1.30 19.90
CA ILE A 427 10.57 2.65 20.42
C ILE A 427 9.33 2.91 21.30
N LEU A 428 9.58 2.95 22.62
CA LEU A 428 8.66 3.39 23.66
C LEU A 428 8.10 4.79 23.39
#